data_bdb76b7b857d3b69a8d9b01880be4746
#
_entry.id   bdb76b7b857d3b69a8d9b01880be4746
#
_cell.length_a   1.000
_cell.length_b   1.000
_cell.length_c   1.000
_cell.angle_alpha   90.00
_cell.angle_beta   90.00
_cell.angle_gamma   90.00
#
_symmetry.space_group_name_H-M   'P 1'
#
loop_
_entity.id
_entity.type
_entity.pdbx_description
1 polymer ?
#
loop_
_entity_poly.entity_id
_entity_poly.type
_entity_poly.pdbx_seq_one_letter_code
_entity_poly.pdbx_strand_id
1 'polypeptide(L)'
;MTTGIFNAKIKRANLIKDIDTNKIVLKLEIKSTAGTACLTFSINDLIKIFSILEIEDFDEIIDRPCLVLINDGIMKDIGNFMFRHYDFIKDPLKEESEFWVLNDPIRLKIYE
;
A
#
# COMPACT_ATOMS: atom_id res chain seq x y z
N MET A 1 -17.24 -6.75 8.43
CA MET A 1 -16.38 -5.71 7.82
C MET A 1 -15.18 -6.36 7.13
N THR A 2 -14.71 -5.74 6.09
CA THR A 2 -13.63 -6.31 5.28
C THR A 2 -12.31 -6.26 6.02
N THR A 3 -11.65 -7.40 6.15
CA THR A 3 -10.34 -7.50 6.78
C THR A 3 -9.48 -8.48 6.01
N GLY A 4 -8.25 -8.15 5.73
CA GLY A 4 -7.31 -9.02 5.06
C GLY A 4 -6.34 -8.29 4.15
N ILE A 5 -5.73 -9.04 3.25
CA ILE A 5 -4.77 -8.55 2.27
C ILE A 5 -5.40 -8.65 0.89
N PHE A 6 -5.36 -7.56 0.14
CA PHE A 6 -6.00 -7.47 -1.17
C PHE A 6 -5.03 -6.99 -2.22
N ASN A 7 -5.28 -7.38 -3.47
CA ASN A 7 -4.58 -6.83 -4.62
C ASN A 7 -4.98 -5.38 -4.83
N ALA A 8 -4.00 -4.58 -5.23
CA ALA A 8 -4.22 -3.16 -5.43
C ALA A 8 -3.23 -2.61 -6.45
N LYS A 9 -3.49 -1.38 -6.87
CA LYS A 9 -2.52 -0.60 -7.62
C LYS A 9 -2.65 0.87 -7.27
N ILE A 10 -1.58 1.61 -7.46
CA ILE A 10 -1.52 3.01 -7.11
C ILE A 10 -2.06 3.84 -8.25
N LYS A 11 -3.09 4.64 -7.99
CA LYS A 11 -3.74 5.47 -9.00
C LYS A 11 -3.19 6.88 -9.04
N ARG A 12 -2.82 7.42 -7.89
CA ARG A 12 -2.23 8.76 -7.78
C ARG A 12 -1.20 8.78 -6.68
N ALA A 13 -0.20 9.64 -6.85
CA ALA A 13 0.83 9.86 -5.84
C ALA A 13 1.17 11.34 -5.82
N ASN A 14 1.08 11.97 -4.67
CA ASN A 14 1.35 13.38 -4.50
C ASN A 14 2.17 13.62 -3.24
N LEU A 15 3.12 14.54 -3.35
CA LEU A 15 3.79 15.09 -2.17
C LEU A 15 2.98 16.32 -1.75
N ILE A 16 2.54 16.32 -0.50
CA ILE A 16 1.75 17.41 0.04
C ILE A 16 2.31 17.88 1.37
N LYS A 17 2.00 19.11 1.74
CA LYS A 17 2.36 19.63 3.05
C LYS A 17 1.19 19.38 4.00
N ASP A 18 1.46 18.63 5.05
CA ASP A 18 0.47 18.40 6.10
C ASP A 18 0.41 19.65 6.97
N ILE A 19 -0.76 20.27 7.04
CA ILE A 19 -0.97 21.52 7.78
C ILE A 19 -0.77 21.33 9.27
N ASP A 20 -1.21 20.19 9.80
CA ASP A 20 -1.17 19.93 11.23
C ASP A 20 0.25 19.70 11.74
N THR A 21 1.07 18.97 10.99
CA THR A 21 2.44 18.64 11.39
C THR A 21 3.49 19.53 10.77
N ASN A 22 3.10 20.34 9.77
CA ASN A 22 4.00 21.19 8.98
C ASN A 22 5.12 20.39 8.30
N LYS A 23 4.82 19.17 7.88
CA LYS A 23 5.77 18.27 7.23
C LYS A 23 5.28 17.90 5.83
N ILE A 24 6.23 17.56 4.96
CA ILE A 24 5.90 17.00 3.66
C ILE A 24 5.58 15.51 3.85
N VAL A 25 4.48 15.08 3.26
CA VAL A 25 4.07 13.67 3.29
C VAL A 25 3.74 13.20 1.89
N LEU A 26 3.83 11.89 1.69
CA LEU A 26 3.42 11.25 0.44
C LEU A 26 1.99 10.75 0.60
N LYS A 27 1.09 11.24 -0.25
CA LYS A 27 -0.30 10.77 -0.29
C LYS A 27 -0.48 9.89 -1.51
N LEU A 28 -0.92 8.66 -1.28
CA LEU A 28 -1.21 7.70 -2.34
C LEU A 28 -2.70 7.43 -2.39
N GLU A 29 -3.28 7.55 -3.58
CA GLU A 29 -4.62 7.05 -3.86
C GLU A 29 -4.47 5.65 -4.43
N ILE A 30 -5.08 4.67 -3.78
CA ILE A 30 -4.88 3.26 -4.07
C ILE A 30 -6.22 2.62 -4.38
N LYS A 31 -6.29 1.95 -5.52
CA LYS A 31 -7.45 1.17 -5.92
C LYS A 31 -7.18 -0.30 -5.64
N SER A 32 -7.99 -0.89 -4.78
CA SER A 32 -7.90 -2.32 -4.48
C SER A 32 -9.15 -3.04 -4.98
N THR A 33 -9.12 -4.37 -4.94
CA THR A 33 -10.29 -5.17 -5.24
C THR A 33 -11.40 -4.98 -4.21
N ALA A 34 -11.06 -4.43 -3.04
CA ALA A 34 -12.01 -4.14 -1.97
C ALA A 34 -12.47 -2.67 -1.96
N GLY A 35 -11.96 -1.83 -2.86
CA GLY A 35 -12.35 -0.43 -2.94
C GLY A 35 -11.15 0.51 -3.09
N THR A 36 -11.43 1.80 -3.13
CA THR A 36 -10.42 2.83 -3.31
C THR A 36 -10.29 3.66 -2.04
N ALA A 37 -9.05 3.95 -1.64
CA ALA A 37 -8.78 4.77 -0.47
C ALA A 37 -7.44 5.48 -0.64
N CYS A 38 -7.18 6.44 0.27
CA CYS A 38 -5.92 7.16 0.31
C CYS A 38 -5.13 6.76 1.53
N LEU A 39 -3.82 6.59 1.35
CA LEU A 39 -2.88 6.40 2.45
C LEU A 39 -1.84 7.50 2.42
N THR A 40 -1.41 7.91 3.60
CA THR A 40 -0.40 8.93 3.76
C THR A 40 0.80 8.34 4.46
N PHE A 41 1.98 8.60 3.91
CA PHE A 41 3.24 8.09 4.43
C PHE A 41 4.20 9.24 4.71
N SER A 42 5.04 9.07 5.73
CA SER A 42 6.15 9.98 5.97
C SER A 42 7.12 9.97 4.80
N ILE A 43 7.71 11.13 4.49
CA ILE A 43 8.75 11.20 3.47
C ILE A 43 9.96 10.33 3.83
N ASN A 44 10.15 10.03 5.11
CA ASN A 44 11.22 9.14 5.56
C ASN A 44 11.03 7.70 5.10
N ASP A 45 9.81 7.35 4.69
CA ASP A 45 9.50 6.01 4.20
C ASP A 45 9.68 5.85 2.69
N LEU A 46 10.11 6.90 1.97
CA LEU A 46 10.22 6.85 0.52
C LEU A 46 11.13 5.73 0.02
N ILE A 47 12.29 5.54 0.65
CA ILE A 47 13.22 4.49 0.24
C ILE A 47 12.56 3.12 0.40
N LYS A 48 11.85 2.92 1.49
CA LYS A 48 11.15 1.66 1.74
C LYS A 48 10.00 1.45 0.76
N ILE A 49 9.28 2.53 0.43
CA ILE A 49 8.20 2.47 -0.55
C ILE A 49 8.74 2.09 -1.93
N PHE A 50 9.86 2.70 -2.36
CA PHE A 50 10.49 2.35 -3.62
C PHE A 50 10.92 0.89 -3.66
N SER A 51 11.48 0.39 -2.57
CA SER A 51 11.90 -1.02 -2.46
C SER A 51 10.71 -1.97 -2.53
N ILE A 52 9.64 -1.66 -1.80
CA ILE A 52 8.46 -2.53 -1.75
C ILE A 52 7.73 -2.54 -3.10
N LEU A 53 7.64 -1.40 -3.76
CA LEU A 53 7.02 -1.31 -5.08
C LEU A 53 7.94 -1.75 -6.20
N GLU A 54 9.22 -2.00 -5.89
CA GLU A 54 10.22 -2.40 -6.88
C GLU A 54 10.35 -1.38 -8.02
N ILE A 55 10.42 -0.10 -7.66
CA ILE A 55 10.60 1.01 -8.60
C ILE A 55 11.91 1.74 -8.32
N GLU A 56 12.48 2.36 -9.34
CA GLU A 56 13.69 3.17 -9.25
C GLU A 56 13.41 4.64 -9.47
N ASP A 57 12.32 4.96 -10.13
CA ASP A 57 11.91 6.32 -10.47
C ASP A 57 10.50 6.56 -9.98
N PHE A 58 10.24 7.75 -9.46
CA PHE A 58 8.90 8.09 -8.93
C PHE A 58 7.82 8.02 -10.01
N ASP A 59 8.17 8.28 -11.26
CA ASP A 59 7.21 8.20 -12.37
C ASP A 59 6.68 6.79 -12.59
N GLU A 60 7.39 5.78 -12.10
CA GLU A 60 6.96 4.39 -12.22
C GLU A 60 5.86 4.02 -11.22
N ILE A 61 5.55 4.93 -10.29
CA ILE A 61 4.62 4.61 -9.19
C ILE A 61 3.17 4.48 -9.65
N ILE A 62 2.79 5.22 -10.68
CA ILE A 62 1.41 5.21 -11.17
C ILE A 62 1.11 3.88 -11.84
N ASP A 63 -0.03 3.30 -11.47
CA ASP A 63 -0.49 1.96 -11.89
C ASP A 63 0.42 0.83 -11.42
N ARG A 64 1.35 1.12 -10.50
CA ARG A 64 2.20 0.07 -9.95
C ARG A 64 1.36 -0.84 -9.05
N PRO A 65 1.41 -2.16 -9.27
CA PRO A 65 0.68 -3.10 -8.43
C PRO A 65 1.32 -3.24 -7.06
N CYS A 66 0.47 -3.44 -6.07
CA CYS A 66 0.89 -3.66 -4.69
C CYS A 66 -0.16 -4.49 -3.98
N LEU A 67 0.14 -4.88 -2.75
CA LEU A 67 -0.85 -5.44 -1.85
C LEU A 67 -1.26 -4.35 -0.86
N VAL A 68 -2.48 -4.45 -0.34
CA VAL A 68 -2.93 -3.56 0.73
C VAL A 68 -3.46 -4.37 1.89
N LEU A 69 -3.25 -3.84 3.09
CA LEU A 69 -3.84 -4.35 4.32
C LEU A 69 -5.09 -3.54 4.62
N ILE A 70 -6.20 -4.23 4.82
CA ILE A 70 -7.45 -3.60 5.20
C ILE A 70 -7.92 -4.25 6.50
N ASN A 71 -8.27 -3.43 7.46
CA ASN A 71 -8.82 -3.89 8.74
C ASN A 71 -10.10 -3.15 9.02
N ASP A 72 -11.19 -3.89 9.19
CA ASP A 72 -12.53 -3.32 9.41
C ASP A 72 -12.91 -2.30 8.34
N GLY A 73 -12.59 -2.60 7.08
CA GLY A 73 -12.92 -1.73 5.97
C GLY A 73 -11.98 -0.53 5.80
N ILE A 74 -10.98 -0.39 6.67
CA ILE A 74 -10.03 0.73 6.62
C ILE A 74 -8.70 0.24 6.08
N MET A 75 -8.22 0.88 5.01
CA MET A 75 -6.91 0.58 4.44
C MET A 75 -5.82 1.07 5.40
N LYS A 76 -4.87 0.20 5.73
CA LYS A 76 -3.86 0.48 6.74
C LYS A 76 -2.45 0.60 6.18
N ASP A 77 -2.12 -0.16 5.14
CA ASP A 77 -0.74 -0.24 4.69
C ASP A 77 -0.68 -0.81 3.28
N ILE A 78 0.49 -0.66 2.64
CA ILE A 78 0.78 -1.29 1.37
C ILE A 78 1.96 -2.24 1.52
N GLY A 79 2.02 -3.24 0.66
CA GLY A 79 3.10 -4.21 0.66
C GLY A 79 3.48 -4.64 -0.74
N ASN A 80 4.53 -5.45 -0.83
CA ASN A 80 5.04 -5.96 -2.09
C ASN A 80 4.01 -6.86 -2.76
N PHE A 81 3.73 -6.61 -4.04
CA PHE A 81 2.70 -7.34 -4.79
C PHE A 81 2.94 -8.84 -4.82
N MET A 82 4.20 -9.26 -4.90
CA MET A 82 4.55 -10.67 -4.92
C MET A 82 4.54 -11.29 -3.52
N PHE A 83 4.16 -10.53 -2.52
CA PHE A 83 4.08 -10.98 -1.13
C PHE A 83 5.41 -11.51 -0.60
N ARG A 84 6.50 -10.87 -1.06
CA ARG A 84 7.84 -11.28 -0.66
C ARG A 84 8.11 -10.86 0.77
N HIS A 85 8.50 -11.81 1.62
CA HIS A 85 8.90 -11.58 3.01
C HIS A 85 7.86 -10.81 3.83
N TYR A 86 6.59 -10.80 3.40
CA TYR A 86 5.53 -10.03 4.05
C TYR A 86 5.92 -8.56 4.23
N ASP A 87 6.56 -8.00 3.20
CA ASP A 87 7.09 -6.64 3.24
C ASP A 87 5.98 -5.60 3.13
N PHE A 88 5.65 -4.98 4.26
CA PHE A 88 4.73 -3.86 4.31
C PHE A 88 5.45 -2.63 4.86
N ILE A 89 5.01 -1.43 4.43
CA ILE A 89 5.71 -0.19 4.75
C ILE A 89 5.74 0.06 6.25
N LYS A 90 4.58 -0.03 6.89
CA LYS A 90 4.46 0.25 8.32
C LYS A 90 4.72 -0.98 9.17
N ASP A 91 4.86 -2.12 8.52
CA ASP A 91 5.14 -3.41 9.16
C ASP A 91 4.27 -3.65 10.41
N PRO A 92 2.93 -3.53 10.29
CA PRO A 92 2.06 -3.61 11.46
C PRO A 92 1.85 -5.03 11.97
N LEU A 93 2.48 -6.03 11.32
CA LEU A 93 2.01 -7.41 11.41
C LEU A 93 2.94 -8.39 12.06
N LYS A 94 4.08 -7.96 12.59
CA LYS A 94 5.00 -8.91 13.23
C LYS A 94 4.35 -9.69 14.35
N GLU A 95 3.39 -9.08 15.04
CA GLU A 95 2.70 -9.69 16.17
C GLU A 95 1.32 -10.26 15.80
N GLU A 96 0.78 -9.85 14.65
CA GLU A 96 -0.58 -10.20 14.25
C GLU A 96 -0.65 -10.87 12.87
N SER A 97 0.48 -11.34 12.35
CA SER A 97 0.55 -11.88 10.98
C SER A 97 -0.42 -13.04 10.73
N GLU A 98 -0.78 -13.76 11.75
CA GLU A 98 -1.71 -14.88 11.63
C GLU A 98 -3.14 -14.47 11.30
N PHE A 99 -3.49 -13.20 11.56
CA PHE A 99 -4.82 -12.68 11.24
C PHE A 99 -4.92 -12.15 9.80
N TRP A 100 -3.78 -12.01 9.13
CA TRP A 100 -3.75 -11.42 7.81
C TRP A 100 -3.65 -12.50 6.76
N VAL A 101 -4.73 -12.69 6.03
CA VAL A 101 -4.76 -13.68 4.95
C VAL A 101 -4.92 -12.97 3.62
N LEU A 102 -4.34 -13.56 2.59
CA LEU A 102 -4.50 -13.06 1.23
C LEU A 102 -5.91 -13.44 0.77
N ASN A 103 -6.79 -12.46 0.72
CA ASN A 103 -8.19 -12.66 0.35
C ASN A 103 -8.43 -12.63 -1.15
N ASP A 104 -7.37 -12.45 -1.92
CA ASP A 104 -7.41 -12.34 -3.36
C ASP A 104 -6.59 -13.46 -3.98
N PRO A 105 -7.18 -14.64 -4.22
CA PRO A 105 -6.40 -15.77 -4.75
C PRO A 105 -5.89 -15.55 -6.17
N ILE A 106 -6.52 -14.62 -6.91
CA ILE A 106 -6.15 -14.37 -8.30
C ILE A 106 -5.58 -12.96 -8.42
N ARG A 107 -4.35 -12.80 -7.92
CA ARG A 107 -3.69 -11.50 -7.90
C ARG A 107 -3.51 -10.87 -9.28
N LEU A 108 -3.36 -11.69 -10.31
CA LEU A 108 -3.12 -11.19 -11.65
C LEU A 108 -4.30 -10.44 -12.25
N LYS A 109 -5.49 -10.59 -11.71
CA LYS A 109 -6.68 -9.91 -12.25
C LYS A 109 -6.55 -8.39 -12.25
N ILE A 110 -5.77 -7.84 -11.33
CA ILE A 110 -5.62 -6.40 -11.26
C ILE A 110 -4.81 -5.83 -12.41
N TYR A 111 -4.07 -6.67 -13.11
CA TYR A 111 -3.30 -6.30 -14.31
C TYR A 111 -4.13 -6.36 -15.57
N GLU A 112 -5.20 -7.08 -15.53
CA GLU A 112 -6.08 -7.25 -16.65
C GLU A 112 -7.10 -6.10 -16.68
#